data_0ff2a99fa0fd0de8c147c42079c9fc93
#
_entry.id   0ff2a99fa0fd0de8c147c42079c9fc93
#
_cell.length_a   1.000
_cell.length_b   1.000
_cell.length_c   1.000
_cell.angle_alpha   90.00
_cell.angle_beta   90.00
_cell.angle_gamma   90.00
#
_symmetry.space_group_name_H-M   'P 1'
#
loop_
_entity.id
_entity.type
_entity.pdbx_description
1 polymer ?
#
loop_
_entity_poly.entity_id
_entity_poly.type
_entity_poly.pdbx_seq_one_letter_code
_entity_poly.pdbx_strand_id
1 'polypeptide(L)'
;MSRLTWAEAEVSPEVALALLESLRDADIPTEHLKDEDVQQSLPRRLGLSPVVEANIRRYAALSRDGGSLRAQEVGELFQLVSRRPDARSVFWDAGRRLAQQASKRRGGVRAIARGLPAGVRRRMGLRGVSRIARQLAPDGDVRTELRPTGLIMNGGLLAQACRSDAGCLLLNAALERSLELYRAEEGPISHVECEGRGDRNCTWRPATA
;
A
#
# COMPACT_ATOMS: atom_id res chain seq x y z
N MET A 1 -20.36 1.99 -24.79
CA MET A 1 -19.67 2.51 -23.62
C MET A 1 -18.22 2.11 -23.74
N SER A 2 -17.34 3.07 -24.04
CA SER A 2 -15.88 2.81 -24.15
C SER A 2 -15.37 2.46 -22.75
N ARG A 3 -14.75 1.30 -22.57
CA ARG A 3 -14.08 0.96 -21.32
C ARG A 3 -12.88 1.91 -21.22
N LEU A 4 -12.87 2.77 -20.20
CA LEU A 4 -11.69 3.52 -19.84
C LEU A 4 -10.53 2.52 -19.72
N THR A 5 -9.40 2.81 -20.33
CA THR A 5 -8.20 2.00 -20.13
C THR A 5 -7.78 2.18 -18.65
N TRP A 6 -7.26 1.14 -18.01
CA TRP A 6 -6.79 1.24 -16.62
C TRP A 6 -5.86 2.45 -16.38
N ALA A 7 -5.12 2.86 -17.40
CA ALA A 7 -4.20 4.00 -17.36
C ALA A 7 -4.90 5.35 -17.12
N GLU A 8 -6.16 5.48 -17.54
CA GLU A 8 -6.97 6.70 -17.41
C GLU A 8 -7.78 6.72 -16.10
N ALA A 9 -7.82 5.58 -15.38
CA ALA A 9 -8.50 5.49 -14.10
C ALA A 9 -7.84 6.39 -13.05
N GLU A 10 -8.64 6.86 -12.11
CA GLU A 10 -8.17 7.73 -11.02
C GLU A 10 -7.84 6.91 -9.78
N VAL A 11 -6.68 7.20 -9.18
CA VAL A 11 -6.16 6.56 -7.97
C VAL A 11 -5.90 7.62 -6.91
N SER A 12 -6.09 7.26 -5.64
CA SER A 12 -5.77 8.16 -4.53
C SER A 12 -4.28 8.49 -4.50
N PRO A 13 -3.90 9.78 -4.33
CA PRO A 13 -2.51 10.19 -4.17
C PRO A 13 -1.81 9.54 -2.97
N GLU A 14 -2.57 9.05 -2.00
CA GLU A 14 -2.04 8.39 -0.80
C GLU A 14 -1.20 7.16 -1.11
N VAL A 15 -1.56 6.43 -2.16
CA VAL A 15 -0.82 5.24 -2.59
C VAL A 15 0.58 5.63 -3.05
N ALA A 16 0.68 6.62 -3.94
CA ALA A 16 1.95 7.13 -4.44
C ALA A 16 2.77 7.81 -3.32
N LEU A 17 2.10 8.58 -2.46
CA LEU A 17 2.73 9.24 -1.31
C LEU A 17 3.34 8.22 -0.35
N ALA A 18 2.59 7.20 0.06
CA ALA A 18 3.09 6.17 0.97
C ALA A 18 4.29 5.42 0.37
N LEU A 19 4.28 5.16 -0.95
CA LEU A 19 5.37 4.50 -1.64
C LEU A 19 6.63 5.37 -1.68
N LEU A 20 6.51 6.67 -2.02
CA LEU A 20 7.64 7.60 -2.04
C LEU A 20 8.20 7.88 -0.65
N GLU A 21 7.36 8.00 0.37
CA GLU A 21 7.82 8.14 1.76
C GLU A 21 8.57 6.91 2.23
N SER A 22 8.12 5.70 1.87
CA SER A 22 8.80 4.46 2.22
C SER A 22 10.13 4.32 1.46
N LEU A 23 10.16 4.75 0.19
CA LEU A 23 11.37 4.81 -0.61
C LEU A 23 12.40 5.76 0.02
N ARG A 24 11.98 6.98 0.36
CA ARG A 24 12.84 7.97 1.02
C ARG A 24 13.42 7.42 2.32
N ASP A 25 12.58 6.80 3.16
CA ASP A 25 13.03 6.29 4.45
C ASP A 25 13.98 5.08 4.30
N ALA A 26 13.82 4.27 3.25
CA ALA A 26 14.74 3.19 2.91
C ALA A 26 16.12 3.70 2.45
N ASP A 27 16.14 4.87 1.82
CA ASP A 27 17.38 5.49 1.32
C ASP A 27 18.10 6.33 2.40
N ILE A 28 17.51 6.54 3.58
CA ILE A 28 18.18 7.21 4.70
C ILE A 28 19.19 6.26 5.34
N PRO A 29 20.49 6.61 5.41
CA PRO A 29 21.49 5.78 6.08
C PRO A 29 21.16 5.60 7.56
N THR A 30 21.39 4.41 8.08
CA THR A 30 21.21 4.10 9.52
C THR A 30 22.29 4.75 10.40
N GLU A 31 23.43 5.12 9.82
CA GLU A 31 24.53 5.80 10.51
C GLU A 31 24.51 7.29 10.16
N HIS A 32 24.08 8.11 11.10
CA HIS A 32 24.14 9.56 10.98
C HIS A 32 25.34 10.10 11.74
N LEU A 33 26.12 10.95 11.09
CA LEU A 33 27.05 11.83 11.80
C LEU A 33 26.24 12.87 12.57
N LYS A 34 26.50 13.02 13.88
CA LYS A 34 25.65 13.80 14.82
C LYS A 34 25.44 15.27 14.46
N ASP A 35 26.23 15.82 13.54
CA ASP A 35 26.24 17.24 13.17
C ASP A 35 25.80 17.48 11.70
N GLU A 36 25.24 16.48 11.00
CA GLU A 36 24.81 16.64 9.61
C GLU A 36 23.33 17.04 9.53
N ASP A 37 23.04 18.14 8.83
CA ASP A 37 21.68 18.51 8.46
C ASP A 37 21.15 17.51 7.41
N VAL A 38 20.53 16.46 7.92
CA VAL A 38 20.05 15.29 7.19
C VAL A 38 19.07 15.70 6.06
N GLN A 39 18.31 16.79 6.26
CA GLN A 39 17.31 17.21 5.27
C GLN A 39 17.91 17.86 4.03
N GLN A 40 19.08 18.46 4.14
CA GLN A 40 19.73 19.17 3.01
C GLN A 40 20.90 18.40 2.40
N SER A 41 21.68 17.67 3.19
CA SER A 41 22.88 16.99 2.72
C SER A 41 22.59 15.61 2.14
N LEU A 42 21.66 14.85 2.70
CA LEU A 42 21.31 13.50 2.25
C LEU A 42 20.74 13.43 0.83
N PRO A 43 19.79 14.28 0.40
CA PRO A 43 19.29 14.23 -0.97
C PRO A 43 20.39 14.42 -2.02
N ARG A 44 21.41 15.22 -1.70
CA ARG A 44 22.54 15.47 -2.61
C ARG A 44 23.55 14.33 -2.63
N ARG A 45 23.80 13.67 -1.49
CA ARG A 45 24.79 12.57 -1.38
C ARG A 45 24.26 11.24 -1.92
N LEU A 46 22.98 10.96 -1.74
CA LEU A 46 22.36 9.68 -2.11
C LEU A 46 21.75 9.68 -3.50
N GLY A 47 21.87 10.79 -4.25
CA GLY A 47 21.20 10.92 -5.54
C GLY A 47 19.66 10.86 -5.43
N LEU A 48 19.12 11.02 -4.22
CA LEU A 48 17.71 11.26 -4.02
C LEU A 48 17.35 12.56 -4.74
N SER A 49 16.83 12.39 -5.92
CA SER A 49 16.51 13.47 -6.82
C SER A 49 15.60 14.47 -6.10
N PRO A 50 15.84 15.80 -6.24
CA PRO A 50 14.88 16.83 -5.83
C PRO A 50 13.46 16.55 -6.32
N VAL A 51 13.34 15.73 -7.36
CA VAL A 51 12.09 15.23 -7.93
C VAL A 51 11.29 14.38 -6.95
N VAL A 52 11.93 13.50 -6.15
CA VAL A 52 11.23 12.66 -5.15
C VAL A 52 10.58 13.55 -4.09
N GLU A 53 11.33 14.49 -3.53
CA GLU A 53 10.81 15.43 -2.53
C GLU A 53 9.73 16.37 -3.12
N ALA A 54 9.88 16.80 -4.36
CA ALA A 54 8.87 17.59 -5.04
C ALA A 54 7.58 16.79 -5.24
N ASN A 55 7.68 15.52 -5.63
CA ASN A 55 6.53 14.64 -5.79
C ASN A 55 5.88 14.30 -4.45
N ILE A 56 6.63 14.07 -3.36
CA ILE A 56 6.08 13.87 -2.02
C ILE A 56 5.24 15.10 -1.63
N ARG A 57 5.77 16.32 -1.79
CA ARG A 57 5.02 17.55 -1.50
C ARG A 57 3.79 17.70 -2.36
N ARG A 58 3.89 17.42 -3.67
CA ARG A 58 2.77 17.46 -4.62
C ARG A 58 1.67 16.48 -4.23
N TYR A 59 2.01 15.22 -3.95
CA TYR A 59 1.01 14.19 -3.60
C TYR A 59 0.41 14.43 -2.22
N ALA A 60 1.19 14.96 -1.27
CA ALA A 60 0.66 15.37 0.02
C ALA A 60 -0.34 16.52 -0.09
N ALA A 61 -0.10 17.49 -0.97
CA ALA A 61 -1.04 18.56 -1.26
C ALA A 61 -2.32 18.00 -1.91
N LEU A 62 -2.20 17.21 -2.98
CA LEU A 62 -3.33 16.57 -3.65
C LEU A 62 -4.17 15.72 -2.69
N SER A 63 -3.52 14.97 -1.79
CA SER A 63 -4.24 14.15 -0.80
C SER A 63 -5.03 14.99 0.21
N ARG A 64 -4.52 16.16 0.61
CA ARG A 64 -5.23 17.10 1.50
C ARG A 64 -6.42 17.74 0.80
N ASP A 65 -6.26 18.07 -0.47
CA ASP A 65 -7.26 18.77 -1.28
C ASP A 65 -8.31 17.82 -1.86
N GLY A 66 -8.19 16.50 -1.59
CA GLY A 66 -9.10 15.48 -2.12
C GLY A 66 -8.94 15.22 -3.61
N GLY A 67 -7.79 15.57 -4.18
CA GLY A 67 -7.48 15.32 -5.58
C GLY A 67 -7.15 13.84 -5.86
N SER A 68 -6.95 13.53 -7.14
CA SER A 68 -6.60 12.20 -7.65
C SER A 68 -5.39 12.24 -8.57
N LEU A 69 -4.81 11.08 -8.85
CA LEU A 69 -3.74 10.84 -9.81
C LEU A 69 -4.22 9.87 -10.88
N ARG A 70 -3.67 9.96 -12.08
CA ARG A 70 -3.88 8.92 -13.09
C ARG A 70 -3.22 7.61 -12.67
N ALA A 71 -3.90 6.50 -12.87
CA ALA A 71 -3.36 5.19 -12.55
C ALA A 71 -2.04 4.91 -13.29
N GLN A 72 -1.87 5.45 -14.50
CA GLN A 72 -0.61 5.37 -15.25
C GLN A 72 0.56 5.95 -14.46
N GLU A 73 0.42 7.16 -13.90
CA GLU A 73 1.48 7.82 -13.11
C GLU A 73 1.88 6.98 -11.89
N VAL A 74 0.89 6.42 -11.21
CA VAL A 74 1.14 5.52 -10.07
C VAL A 74 1.77 4.20 -10.53
N GLY A 75 1.33 3.66 -11.69
CA GLY A 75 1.89 2.45 -12.29
C GLY A 75 3.37 2.59 -12.68
N GLU A 76 3.74 3.71 -13.27
CA GLU A 76 5.14 4.03 -13.58
C GLU A 76 6.02 4.07 -12.31
N LEU A 77 5.49 4.66 -11.23
CA LEU A 77 6.18 4.66 -9.94
C LEU A 77 6.35 3.23 -9.39
N PHE A 78 5.32 2.39 -9.47
CA PHE A 78 5.41 0.98 -9.08
C PHE A 78 6.46 0.23 -9.89
N GLN A 79 6.53 0.46 -11.20
CA GLN A 79 7.54 -0.15 -12.06
C GLN A 79 8.96 0.28 -11.69
N LEU A 80 9.17 1.56 -11.38
CA LEU A 80 10.47 2.08 -10.95
C LEU A 80 10.89 1.42 -9.63
N VAL A 81 10.02 1.38 -8.64
CA VAL A 81 10.32 0.77 -7.35
C VAL A 81 10.55 -0.74 -7.48
N SER A 82 9.79 -1.44 -8.32
CA SER A 82 9.93 -2.90 -8.50
C SER A 82 11.27 -3.34 -9.07
N ARG A 83 12.05 -2.44 -9.67
CA ARG A 83 13.41 -2.71 -10.20
C ARG A 83 14.49 -2.60 -9.12
N ARG A 84 14.18 -2.10 -7.95
CA ARG A 84 15.15 -1.93 -6.86
C ARG A 84 15.42 -3.27 -6.16
N PRO A 85 16.63 -3.48 -5.65
CA PRO A 85 16.96 -4.68 -4.87
C PRO A 85 16.16 -4.77 -3.57
N ASP A 86 15.79 -3.63 -2.98
CA ASP A 86 15.02 -3.49 -1.75
C ASP A 86 13.51 -3.30 -1.98
N ALA A 87 13.02 -3.50 -3.20
CA ALA A 87 11.61 -3.31 -3.57
C ALA A 87 10.63 -3.96 -2.59
N ARG A 88 10.96 -5.18 -2.12
CA ARG A 88 10.10 -5.94 -1.20
C ARG A 88 9.87 -5.20 0.12
N SER A 89 10.92 -4.64 0.72
CA SER A 89 10.79 -3.86 1.98
C SER A 89 10.06 -2.55 1.76
N VAL A 90 10.33 -1.85 0.66
CA VAL A 90 9.66 -0.59 0.32
C VAL A 90 8.15 -0.79 0.14
N PHE A 91 7.72 -1.82 -0.62
CA PHE A 91 6.30 -2.13 -0.78
C PHE A 91 5.65 -2.57 0.55
N TRP A 92 6.36 -3.32 1.37
CA TRP A 92 5.88 -3.73 2.69
C TRP A 92 5.62 -2.52 3.59
N ASP A 93 6.57 -1.61 3.70
CA ASP A 93 6.44 -0.41 4.52
C ASP A 93 5.35 0.53 4.00
N ALA A 94 5.25 0.70 2.68
CA ALA A 94 4.16 1.47 2.06
C ALA A 94 2.78 0.90 2.42
N GLY A 95 2.61 -0.42 2.38
CA GLY A 95 1.37 -1.07 2.79
C GLY A 95 1.00 -0.82 4.25
N ARG A 96 1.98 -0.93 5.16
CA ARG A 96 1.79 -0.62 6.59
C ARG A 96 1.41 0.85 6.82
N ARG A 97 2.03 1.79 6.09
CA ARG A 97 1.70 3.23 6.13
C ARG A 97 0.27 3.48 5.69
N LEU A 98 -0.15 2.92 4.56
CA LEU A 98 -1.52 3.05 4.05
C LEU A 98 -2.55 2.57 5.07
N ALA A 99 -2.33 1.41 5.68
CA ALA A 99 -3.22 0.89 6.72
C ALA A 99 -3.30 1.81 7.94
N GLN A 100 -2.17 2.38 8.36
CA GLN A 100 -2.12 3.34 9.47
C GLN A 100 -2.87 4.64 9.13
N GLN A 101 -2.68 5.19 7.93
CA GLN A 101 -3.36 6.40 7.48
C GLN A 101 -4.87 6.18 7.38
N ALA A 102 -5.30 5.06 6.79
CA ALA A 102 -6.72 4.68 6.71
C ALA A 102 -7.37 4.52 8.09
N SER A 103 -6.61 4.04 9.08
CA SER A 103 -7.07 3.91 10.48
C SER A 103 -7.16 5.26 11.20
N LYS A 104 -6.19 6.17 11.00
CA LYS A 104 -6.18 7.50 11.63
C LYS A 104 -7.39 8.34 11.21
N ARG A 105 -7.79 8.29 9.94
CA ARG A 105 -8.96 9.01 9.43
C ARG A 105 -10.28 8.60 10.08
N ARG A 106 -10.33 7.43 10.70
CA ARG A 106 -11.52 6.92 11.39
C ARG A 106 -11.60 7.32 12.87
N GLY A 107 -10.69 8.19 13.38
CA GLY A 107 -10.71 8.73 14.75
C GLY A 107 -11.24 7.75 15.81
N GLY A 108 -11.10 7.90 17.07
CA GLY A 108 -11.74 7.17 18.19
C GLY A 108 -12.24 5.70 18.05
N VAL A 109 -12.59 5.26 16.84
CA VAL A 109 -13.13 3.91 16.55
C VAL A 109 -12.16 2.81 16.99
N ARG A 110 -10.85 3.09 16.98
CA ARG A 110 -9.81 2.16 17.44
C ARG A 110 -9.85 1.93 18.95
N ALA A 111 -10.19 2.93 19.73
CA ALA A 111 -10.34 2.81 21.18
C ALA A 111 -11.57 1.94 21.54
N ILE A 112 -12.67 2.15 20.80
CA ILE A 112 -13.93 1.41 20.97
C ILE A 112 -13.76 -0.06 20.51
N ALA A 113 -12.90 -0.32 19.54
CA ALA A 113 -12.68 -1.67 18.99
C ALA A 113 -12.23 -2.69 20.05
N ARG A 114 -11.62 -2.25 21.16
CA ARG A 114 -11.16 -3.16 22.23
C ARG A 114 -12.29 -3.96 22.86
N GLY A 115 -13.48 -3.37 22.99
CA GLY A 115 -14.66 -4.01 23.59
C GLY A 115 -15.51 -4.81 22.58
N LEU A 116 -15.18 -4.81 21.30
CA LEU A 116 -16.00 -5.45 20.28
C LEU A 116 -15.67 -6.94 20.11
N PRO A 117 -16.65 -7.78 19.75
CA PRO A 117 -16.41 -9.18 19.40
C PRO A 117 -15.37 -9.33 18.27
N ALA A 118 -14.59 -10.43 18.28
CA ALA A 118 -13.52 -10.66 17.32
C ALA A 118 -13.97 -10.57 15.86
N GLY A 119 -15.16 -11.10 15.52
CA GLY A 119 -15.72 -11.02 14.17
C GLY A 119 -16.00 -9.59 13.70
N VAL A 120 -16.41 -8.70 14.61
CA VAL A 120 -16.62 -7.27 14.29
C VAL A 120 -15.28 -6.58 14.04
N ARG A 121 -14.30 -6.81 14.90
CA ARG A 121 -12.95 -6.28 14.76
C ARG A 121 -12.30 -6.69 13.43
N ARG A 122 -12.43 -7.97 13.09
CA ARG A 122 -11.98 -8.53 11.81
C ARG A 122 -12.64 -7.84 10.63
N ARG A 123 -13.96 -7.70 10.65
CA ARG A 123 -14.70 -6.98 9.60
C ARG A 123 -14.24 -5.54 9.45
N MET A 124 -13.87 -4.88 10.54
CA MET A 124 -13.34 -3.51 10.51
C MET A 124 -11.96 -3.45 9.85
N GLY A 125 -11.06 -4.37 10.17
CA GLY A 125 -9.76 -4.51 9.51
C GLY A 125 -9.90 -4.76 8.01
N LEU A 126 -10.73 -5.74 7.63
CA LEU A 126 -10.99 -6.07 6.22
C LEU A 126 -11.61 -4.91 5.44
N ARG A 127 -12.50 -4.13 6.03
CA ARG A 127 -13.04 -2.91 5.38
C ARG A 127 -11.94 -1.85 5.13
N GLY A 128 -10.94 -1.77 6.01
CA GLY A 128 -9.79 -0.88 5.83
C GLY A 128 -9.00 -1.26 4.59
N VAL A 129 -8.55 -2.50 4.50
CA VAL A 129 -7.75 -2.99 3.39
C VAL A 129 -8.53 -3.05 2.08
N SER A 130 -9.83 -3.42 2.11
CA SER A 130 -10.68 -3.41 0.92
C SER A 130 -10.75 -2.04 0.24
N ARG A 131 -10.72 -0.95 1.02
CA ARG A 131 -10.68 0.40 0.45
C ARG A 131 -9.35 0.66 -0.24
N ILE A 132 -8.22 0.27 0.38
CA ILE A 132 -6.89 0.39 -0.24
C ILE A 132 -6.84 -0.43 -1.52
N ALA A 133 -7.31 -1.68 -1.49
CA ALA A 133 -7.33 -2.56 -2.65
C ALA A 133 -8.17 -2.00 -3.80
N ARG A 134 -9.34 -1.41 -3.52
CA ARG A 134 -10.18 -0.77 -4.56
C ARG A 134 -9.51 0.46 -5.18
N GLN A 135 -8.67 1.18 -4.46
CA GLN A 135 -7.88 2.27 -5.04
C GLN A 135 -6.84 1.74 -6.03
N LEU A 136 -6.33 0.53 -5.80
CA LEU A 136 -5.34 -0.14 -6.66
C LEU A 136 -5.99 -0.96 -7.79
N ALA A 137 -7.27 -1.18 -7.73
CA ALA A 137 -8.05 -1.90 -8.74
C ALA A 137 -9.37 -1.15 -9.03
N PRO A 138 -9.30 0.06 -9.62
CA PRO A 138 -10.49 0.87 -9.87
C PRO A 138 -11.49 0.17 -10.80
N ASP A 139 -11.01 -0.60 -11.78
CA ASP A 139 -11.84 -1.39 -12.71
C ASP A 139 -11.88 -2.88 -12.33
N GLY A 140 -11.22 -3.26 -11.23
CA GLY A 140 -11.11 -4.64 -10.78
C GLY A 140 -12.21 -5.04 -9.79
N ASP A 141 -12.27 -6.34 -9.52
CA ASP A 141 -13.14 -6.89 -8.48
C ASP A 141 -12.32 -7.12 -7.19
N VAL A 142 -12.80 -6.55 -6.08
CA VAL A 142 -12.17 -6.66 -4.76
C VAL A 142 -13.17 -7.26 -3.80
N ARG A 143 -12.85 -8.44 -3.29
CA ARG A 143 -13.66 -9.19 -2.32
C ARG A 143 -12.89 -9.44 -1.04
N THR A 144 -13.59 -9.47 0.07
CA THR A 144 -13.03 -9.84 1.37
C THR A 144 -13.81 -11.02 1.94
N GLU A 145 -13.09 -11.99 2.48
CA GLU A 145 -13.63 -13.16 3.16
C GLU A 145 -13.43 -13.01 4.66
N LEU A 146 -14.41 -13.49 5.43
CA LEU A 146 -14.36 -13.46 6.91
C LEU A 146 -13.91 -14.80 7.50
N ARG A 147 -14.14 -15.89 6.79
CA ARG A 147 -13.80 -17.25 7.21
C ARG A 147 -13.53 -18.11 5.98
N PRO A 148 -12.27 -18.46 5.70
CA PRO A 148 -11.08 -17.88 6.34
C PRO A 148 -10.97 -16.38 6.05
N THR A 149 -10.25 -15.67 6.94
CA THR A 149 -9.96 -14.24 6.69
C THR A 149 -9.16 -14.11 5.41
N GLY A 150 -9.58 -13.23 4.50
CA GLY A 150 -8.86 -13.11 3.23
C GLY A 150 -9.24 -11.87 2.44
N LEU A 151 -8.38 -11.56 1.48
CA LEU A 151 -8.57 -10.56 0.45
C LEU A 151 -8.36 -11.24 -0.90
N ILE A 152 -9.28 -11.03 -1.82
CA ILE A 152 -9.20 -11.48 -3.21
C ILE A 152 -9.33 -10.24 -4.09
N MET A 153 -8.44 -10.10 -5.06
CA MET A 153 -8.44 -9.02 -6.02
C MET A 153 -8.22 -9.59 -7.42
N ASN A 154 -9.05 -9.15 -8.37
CA ASN A 154 -8.92 -9.48 -9.78
C ASN A 154 -8.74 -8.20 -10.57
N GLY A 155 -7.72 -8.15 -11.41
CA GLY A 155 -7.32 -6.96 -12.14
C GLY A 155 -6.69 -5.89 -11.25
N GLY A 156 -6.26 -4.82 -11.88
CA GLY A 156 -5.76 -3.64 -11.21
C GLY A 156 -4.30 -3.34 -11.45
N LEU A 157 -3.88 -2.22 -10.86
CA LEU A 157 -2.58 -1.61 -11.05
C LEU A 157 -1.42 -2.55 -10.71
N LEU A 158 -1.56 -3.35 -9.64
CA LEU A 158 -0.49 -4.24 -9.17
C LEU A 158 -0.15 -5.32 -10.19
N ALA A 159 -1.16 -5.96 -10.78
CA ALA A 159 -0.97 -7.02 -11.76
C ALA A 159 -0.37 -6.49 -13.07
N GLN A 160 -0.68 -5.25 -13.42
CA GLN A 160 -0.25 -4.63 -14.69
C GLN A 160 1.09 -3.91 -14.56
N ALA A 161 1.35 -3.26 -13.43
CA ALA A 161 2.57 -2.49 -13.21
C ALA A 161 3.74 -3.34 -12.71
N CYS A 162 3.48 -4.39 -11.93
CA CYS A 162 4.51 -5.23 -11.34
C CYS A 162 4.55 -6.60 -12.01
N ARG A 163 5.61 -6.87 -12.78
CA ARG A 163 5.87 -8.21 -13.36
C ARG A 163 6.27 -9.27 -12.33
N SER A 164 6.34 -8.90 -11.06
CA SER A 164 6.71 -9.77 -9.94
C SER A 164 5.69 -9.63 -8.81
N ASP A 165 5.73 -10.54 -7.86
CA ASP A 165 4.90 -10.51 -6.65
C ASP A 165 5.26 -9.38 -5.65
N ALA A 166 6.37 -8.66 -5.90
CA ALA A 166 6.86 -7.63 -4.98
C ALA A 166 5.80 -6.54 -4.70
N GLY A 167 5.08 -6.06 -5.73
CA GLY A 167 4.01 -5.08 -5.54
C GLY A 167 2.85 -5.62 -4.71
N CYS A 168 2.59 -6.92 -4.76
CA CYS A 168 1.52 -7.57 -3.99
C CYS A 168 1.81 -7.57 -2.48
N LEU A 169 3.09 -7.41 -2.07
CA LEU A 169 3.48 -7.26 -0.68
C LEU A 169 2.90 -6.00 -0.03
N LEU A 170 2.60 -4.97 -0.82
CA LEU A 170 1.92 -3.78 -0.32
C LEU A 170 0.55 -4.15 0.29
N LEU A 171 -0.26 -4.93 -0.42
CA LEU A 171 -1.57 -5.36 0.09
C LEU A 171 -1.44 -6.41 1.19
N ASN A 172 -0.41 -7.27 1.14
CA ASN A 172 -0.11 -8.21 2.22
C ASN A 172 0.12 -7.44 3.53
N ALA A 173 1.07 -6.50 3.51
CA ALA A 173 1.40 -5.67 4.67
C ALA A 173 0.24 -4.78 5.14
N ALA A 174 -0.56 -4.25 4.19
CA ALA A 174 -1.75 -3.47 4.51
C ALA A 174 -2.82 -4.33 5.20
N LEU A 175 -3.01 -5.58 4.78
CA LEU A 175 -3.96 -6.52 5.40
C LEU A 175 -3.51 -6.88 6.81
N GLU A 176 -2.27 -7.34 6.99
CA GLU A 176 -1.73 -7.66 8.31
C GLU A 176 -1.85 -6.46 9.25
N ARG A 177 -1.36 -5.29 8.81
CA ARG A 177 -1.40 -4.09 9.64
C ARG A 177 -2.83 -3.66 9.97
N SER A 178 -3.77 -3.80 9.04
CA SER A 178 -5.17 -3.48 9.31
C SER A 178 -5.77 -4.40 10.37
N LEU A 179 -5.46 -5.69 10.34
CA LEU A 179 -5.90 -6.65 11.36
C LEU A 179 -5.26 -6.38 12.72
N GLU A 180 -3.93 -6.12 12.76
CA GLU A 180 -3.20 -5.73 13.98
C GLU A 180 -3.83 -4.49 14.65
N LEU A 181 -4.13 -3.44 13.86
CA LEU A 181 -4.70 -2.19 14.36
C LEU A 181 -6.04 -2.37 15.07
N TYR A 182 -6.81 -3.38 14.67
CA TYR A 182 -8.09 -3.74 15.30
C TYR A 182 -7.98 -4.95 16.22
N ARG A 183 -6.76 -5.45 16.52
CA ARG A 183 -6.52 -6.64 17.36
C ARG A 183 -7.31 -7.86 16.88
N ALA A 184 -7.30 -8.08 15.60
CA ALA A 184 -7.97 -9.17 14.91
C ALA A 184 -6.96 -10.06 14.16
N GLU A 185 -5.75 -10.18 14.72
CA GLU A 185 -4.66 -10.96 14.15
C GLU A 185 -5.06 -12.43 14.05
N GLU A 186 -4.68 -13.05 12.95
CA GLU A 186 -4.90 -14.48 12.66
C GLU A 186 -3.58 -15.16 12.23
N GLY A 187 -2.46 -14.62 12.68
CA GLY A 187 -1.14 -15.05 12.24
C GLY A 187 -0.66 -14.30 10.98
N PRO A 188 0.49 -14.71 10.43
CA PRO A 188 1.04 -14.09 9.23
C PRO A 188 0.12 -14.32 8.04
N ILE A 189 0.02 -13.32 7.19
CA ILE A 189 -0.72 -13.41 5.93
C ILE A 189 0.22 -13.86 4.81
N SER A 190 -0.23 -14.77 3.99
CA SER A 190 0.49 -15.24 2.80
C SER A 190 -0.23 -14.82 1.53
N HIS A 191 0.53 -14.43 0.52
CA HIS A 191 0.06 -14.21 -0.84
C HIS A 191 0.08 -15.55 -1.58
N VAL A 192 -1.08 -16.20 -1.66
CA VAL A 192 -1.19 -17.61 -2.13
C VAL A 192 -1.35 -17.70 -3.64
N GLU A 193 -2.08 -16.79 -4.28
CA GLU A 193 -2.26 -16.71 -5.72
C GLU A 193 -1.86 -15.32 -6.21
N CYS A 194 -1.33 -15.21 -7.45
CA CYS A 194 -0.87 -13.97 -8.02
C CYS A 194 -1.11 -13.91 -9.53
N GLU A 195 -1.88 -12.94 -10.00
CA GLU A 195 -2.07 -12.68 -11.44
C GLU A 195 -0.74 -12.44 -12.16
N GLY A 196 0.23 -11.79 -11.52
CA GLY A 196 1.58 -11.60 -12.07
C GLY A 196 2.37 -12.90 -12.26
N ARG A 197 1.95 -14.00 -11.64
CA ARG A 197 2.49 -15.36 -11.84
C ARG A 197 1.64 -16.22 -12.80
N GLY A 198 0.53 -15.66 -13.31
CA GLY A 198 -0.38 -16.34 -14.21
C GLY A 198 -1.63 -16.95 -13.53
N ASP A 199 -1.83 -16.74 -12.24
CA ASP A 199 -3.05 -17.15 -11.57
C ASP A 199 -4.24 -16.26 -11.99
N ARG A 200 -5.46 -16.71 -11.70
CA ARG A 200 -6.68 -16.00 -12.09
C ARG A 200 -6.91 -14.73 -11.26
N ASN A 201 -6.46 -14.72 -10.02
CA ASN A 201 -6.63 -13.63 -9.06
C ASN A 201 -5.36 -13.45 -8.22
N CYS A 202 -5.27 -12.32 -7.53
CA CYS A 202 -4.38 -12.18 -6.39
C CYS A 202 -5.16 -12.51 -5.11
N THR A 203 -4.67 -13.44 -4.31
CA THR A 203 -5.34 -13.92 -3.10
C THR A 203 -4.40 -13.90 -1.90
N TRP A 204 -4.84 -13.29 -0.80
CA TRP A 204 -4.13 -13.21 0.48
C TRP A 204 -4.93 -13.90 1.57
N ARG A 205 -4.31 -14.82 2.30
CA ARG A 205 -4.93 -15.59 3.39
C ARG A 205 -3.95 -15.80 4.53
N PRO A 206 -4.43 -16.09 5.77
CA PRO A 206 -3.56 -16.54 6.83
C PRO A 206 -2.73 -17.75 6.37
N ALA A 207 -1.44 -17.74 6.69
CA ALA A 207 -0.61 -18.90 6.45
C ALA A 207 -1.19 -20.06 7.27
N THR A 208 -1.56 -21.14 6.58
CA THR A 208 -1.92 -22.40 7.27
C THR A 208 -0.66 -22.92 7.94
N ALA A 209 -0.75 -23.13 9.26
CA ALA A 209 0.31 -23.78 10.03
C ALA A 209 0.51 -25.23 9.55
#